data_f66e784996ff48283eca4ad965842fd5
#
_entry.id   f66e784996ff48283eca4ad965842fd5
#
_cell.length_a   1.000
_cell.length_b   1.000
_cell.length_c   1.000
_cell.angle_alpha   90.00
_cell.angle_beta   90.00
_cell.angle_gamma   90.00
#
_symmetry.space_group_name_H-M   'P 1'
#
loop_
_entity.id
_entity.type
_entity.pdbx_description
1 polymer ?
#
loop_
_entity_poly.entity_id
_entity_poly.type
_entity_poly.pdbx_seq_one_letter_code
_entity_poly.pdbx_strand_id
1 'polypeptide(L)'
;PVISIEQKTTSKNPRSTVGTLTEIYDFLRLLFARISDPISFASGKKMTRQNFKTIYSMIKKKYDKKSIFILSPVVIGRKGNYKELFLQIIKMGFTQVRVDGEISNISKNMEVDRYSIHDIEIVIDKLKIDKSNYNRLEHSIKLALDNGKQFSTFSLCLIDDDDSECIDVKAVSYTHLR
;
A
#
# COMPACT_ATOMS: atom_id res chain seq x y z
N PRO A 1 -13.38 65.64 8.02
CA PRO A 1 -13.43 64.33 7.39
C PRO A 1 -12.50 63.38 8.12
N VAL A 2 -13.03 62.28 8.65
CA VAL A 2 -12.27 61.22 9.30
C VAL A 2 -11.97 60.17 8.21
N ILE A 3 -10.67 59.90 7.98
CA ILE A 3 -10.25 58.85 7.09
C ILE A 3 -9.95 57.64 7.97
N SER A 4 -10.78 56.63 7.92
CA SER A 4 -10.54 55.35 8.57
C SER A 4 -9.92 54.37 7.54
N ILE A 5 -8.72 53.90 7.83
CA ILE A 5 -8.09 52.83 7.07
C ILE A 5 -8.31 51.53 7.84
N GLU A 6 -9.27 50.74 7.42
CA GLU A 6 -9.45 49.40 8.00
C GLU A 6 -8.47 48.43 7.36
N GLN A 7 -7.60 47.84 8.19
CA GLN A 7 -6.86 46.67 7.79
C GLN A 7 -7.83 45.48 7.75
N LYS A 8 -8.00 44.85 6.59
CA LYS A 8 -8.87 43.70 6.37
C LYS A 8 -8.38 42.53 7.22
N THR A 9 -8.95 42.40 8.43
CA THR A 9 -8.50 41.49 9.47
C THR A 9 -9.05 40.13 9.29
N THR A 10 -9.09 39.35 8.55
CA THR A 10 -9.45 37.92 8.44
C THR A 10 -10.18 37.55 7.17
N SER A 11 -9.47 36.91 6.30
CA SER A 11 -10.09 36.01 5.35
C SER A 11 -10.72 34.85 6.15
N LYS A 12 -12.04 34.72 6.14
CA LYS A 12 -12.79 33.61 6.76
C LYS A 12 -12.55 32.25 6.03
N ASN A 13 -11.63 32.22 5.08
CA ASN A 13 -11.31 30.99 4.37
C ASN A 13 -10.20 30.24 5.13
N PRO A 14 -10.48 29.09 5.78
CA PRO A 14 -9.49 28.34 6.55
C PRO A 14 -8.32 27.81 5.72
N ARG A 15 -8.39 27.89 4.38
CA ARG A 15 -7.32 27.51 3.47
C ARG A 15 -6.42 28.65 3.04
N SER A 16 -6.76 29.91 3.36
CA SER A 16 -5.94 31.08 2.99
C SER A 16 -4.95 31.44 4.09
N THR A 17 -3.89 30.65 4.19
CA THR A 17 -2.70 31.01 5.00
C THR A 17 -1.74 31.87 4.17
N VAL A 18 -0.86 32.62 4.83
CA VAL A 18 0.20 33.38 4.13
C VAL A 18 1.00 32.48 3.20
N GLY A 19 1.33 31.26 3.63
CA GLY A 19 2.09 30.30 2.83
C GLY A 19 1.39 29.88 1.53
N THR A 20 0.06 29.81 1.51
CA THR A 20 -0.71 29.46 0.30
C THR A 20 -0.94 30.68 -0.61
N LEU A 21 -1.11 31.88 -0.05
CA LEU A 21 -1.29 33.12 -0.80
C LEU A 21 -0.01 33.58 -1.51
N THR A 22 1.14 33.28 -0.90
CA THR A 22 2.47 33.67 -1.41
C THR A 22 3.15 32.57 -2.22
N GLU A 23 2.49 31.43 -2.43
CA GLU A 23 3.05 30.22 -3.08
C GLU A 23 4.26 29.59 -2.35
N ILE A 24 4.67 30.15 -1.22
CA ILE A 24 5.79 29.64 -0.40
C ILE A 24 5.56 28.18 -0.02
N TYR A 25 4.31 27.79 0.22
CA TYR A 25 3.95 26.41 0.58
C TYR A 25 4.35 25.40 -0.51
N ASP A 26 4.19 25.74 -1.79
CA ASP A 26 4.54 24.86 -2.90
C ASP A 26 6.07 24.72 -3.03
N PHE A 27 6.80 25.79 -2.82
CA PHE A 27 8.28 25.73 -2.74
C PHE A 27 8.75 24.89 -1.56
N LEU A 28 8.14 25.04 -0.37
CA LEU A 28 8.45 24.22 0.79
C LEU A 28 8.15 22.74 0.55
N ARG A 29 7.01 22.41 -0.07
CA ARG A 29 6.70 21.01 -0.43
C ARG A 29 7.77 20.43 -1.34
N LEU A 30 8.20 21.16 -2.36
CA LEU A 30 9.25 20.71 -3.28
C LEU A 30 10.59 20.54 -2.53
N LEU A 31 10.94 21.48 -1.68
CA LEU A 31 12.16 21.43 -0.87
C LEU A 31 12.16 20.19 0.02
N PHE A 32 11.11 20.00 0.83
CA PHE A 32 10.98 18.84 1.71
C PHE A 32 10.95 17.52 0.94
N ALA A 33 10.27 17.47 -0.21
CA ALA A 33 10.26 16.27 -1.05
C ALA A 33 11.65 15.87 -1.56
N ARG A 34 12.58 16.83 -1.68
CA ARG A 34 13.94 16.57 -2.17
C ARG A 34 14.97 16.30 -1.08
N ILE A 35 14.88 16.98 0.05
CA ILE A 35 15.95 16.96 1.07
C ILE A 35 15.55 16.27 2.37
N SER A 36 14.24 16.06 2.63
CA SER A 36 13.82 15.46 3.89
C SER A 36 13.96 13.94 3.86
N ASP A 37 14.20 13.40 5.04
CA ASP A 37 14.12 11.96 5.27
C ASP A 37 12.67 11.58 5.60
N PRO A 38 12.02 10.71 4.83
CA PRO A 38 10.68 10.25 5.15
C PRO A 38 10.68 9.39 6.41
N ILE A 39 9.80 9.71 7.34
CA ILE A 39 9.62 8.98 8.59
C ILE A 39 8.25 8.31 8.56
N SER A 40 8.19 7.02 8.91
CA SER A 40 6.93 6.30 9.02
C SER A 40 6.09 6.84 10.18
N PHE A 41 4.88 7.29 9.90
CA PHE A 41 3.96 7.79 10.91
C PHE A 41 3.59 6.71 11.95
N ALA A 42 3.45 5.46 11.50
CA ALA A 42 3.05 4.34 12.36
C ALA A 42 4.17 3.83 13.28
N SER A 43 5.43 3.86 12.83
CA SER A 43 6.56 3.26 13.56
C SER A 43 7.62 4.26 14.02
N GLY A 44 7.55 5.53 13.60
CA GLY A 44 8.57 6.55 13.86
C GLY A 44 9.93 6.28 13.22
N LYS A 45 10.06 5.21 12.42
CA LYS A 45 11.33 4.82 11.82
C LYS A 45 11.54 5.53 10.50
N LYS A 46 12.81 5.88 10.21
CA LYS A 46 13.22 6.41 8.92
C LYS A 46 12.95 5.40 7.82
N MET A 47 12.23 5.84 6.78
CA MET A 47 11.98 5.03 5.60
C MET A 47 13.13 5.20 4.60
N THR A 48 13.65 4.12 4.09
CA THR A 48 14.69 4.12 3.05
C THR A 48 14.10 3.58 1.75
N ARG A 49 14.52 4.18 0.63
CA ARG A 49 14.13 3.68 -0.68
C ARG A 49 14.69 2.26 -0.84
N GLN A 50 13.81 1.31 -1.03
CA GLN A 50 14.17 -0.08 -1.29
C GLN A 50 14.10 -0.35 -2.80
N ASN A 51 15.13 -0.97 -3.36
CA ASN A 51 15.04 -1.52 -4.70
C ASN A 51 14.61 -2.99 -4.63
N PHE A 52 14.16 -3.52 -5.76
CA PHE A 52 13.69 -4.90 -5.87
C PHE A 52 14.73 -5.91 -5.32
N LYS A 53 16.01 -5.73 -5.66
CA LYS A 53 17.09 -6.65 -5.22
C LYS A 53 17.23 -6.67 -3.70
N THR A 54 17.13 -5.49 -3.06
CA THR A 54 17.21 -5.36 -1.59
C THR A 54 16.01 -6.05 -0.92
N ILE A 55 14.80 -5.79 -1.41
CA ILE A 55 13.57 -6.43 -0.91
C ILE A 55 13.67 -7.94 -1.02
N TYR A 56 14.04 -8.45 -2.20
CA TYR A 56 14.18 -9.87 -2.47
C TYR A 56 15.22 -10.54 -1.54
N SER A 57 16.40 -9.91 -1.36
CA SER A 57 17.43 -10.43 -0.45
C SER A 57 16.99 -10.42 1.01
N MET A 58 16.27 -9.41 1.45
CA MET A 58 15.69 -9.33 2.80
C MET A 58 14.67 -10.44 3.05
N ILE A 59 13.77 -10.69 2.09
CA ILE A 59 12.76 -11.75 2.20
C ILE A 59 13.45 -13.11 2.31
N LYS A 60 14.42 -13.40 1.46
CA LYS A 60 15.20 -14.65 1.52
C LYS A 60 15.88 -14.86 2.88
N LYS A 61 16.49 -13.80 3.42
CA LYS A 61 17.21 -13.90 4.71
C LYS A 61 16.27 -14.04 5.90
N LYS A 62 15.15 -13.30 5.89
CA LYS A 62 14.23 -13.23 7.03
C LYS A 62 13.26 -14.41 7.13
N TYR A 63 12.86 -14.96 5.98
CA TYR A 63 11.80 -15.97 5.89
C TYR A 63 12.30 -17.31 5.31
N ASP A 64 13.63 -17.58 5.36
CA ASP A 64 14.18 -18.84 4.88
C ASP A 64 13.46 -20.04 5.52
N LYS A 65 13.11 -21.02 4.67
CA LYS A 65 12.36 -22.25 5.01
C LYS A 65 10.92 -22.03 5.49
N LYS A 66 10.42 -20.80 5.57
CA LYS A 66 9.03 -20.51 5.95
C LYS A 66 8.10 -20.54 4.73
N SER A 67 6.85 -20.90 4.98
CA SER A 67 5.78 -20.80 4.00
C SER A 67 5.13 -19.42 4.09
N ILE A 68 4.90 -18.77 2.93
CA ILE A 68 4.32 -17.43 2.86
C ILE A 68 3.24 -17.33 1.79
N PHE A 69 2.28 -16.46 2.03
CA PHE A 69 1.45 -15.88 0.97
C PHE A 69 2.07 -14.56 0.52
N ILE A 70 2.08 -14.33 -0.78
CA ILE A 70 2.41 -13.04 -1.39
C ILE A 70 1.11 -12.40 -1.83
N LEU A 71 0.83 -11.21 -1.31
CA LEU A 71 -0.44 -10.52 -1.47
C LEU A 71 -0.21 -9.17 -2.15
N SER A 72 -1.17 -8.75 -2.95
CA SER A 72 -1.14 -7.45 -3.62
C SER A 72 -2.39 -6.64 -3.24
N PRO A 73 -2.27 -5.49 -2.56
CA PRO A 73 -3.41 -4.68 -2.18
C PRO A 73 -4.03 -4.00 -3.40
N VAL A 74 -5.34 -4.10 -3.51
CA VAL A 74 -6.16 -3.45 -4.55
C VAL A 74 -7.16 -2.47 -3.97
N VAL A 75 -7.56 -2.65 -2.72
CA VAL A 75 -8.39 -1.71 -1.95
C VAL A 75 -7.80 -1.57 -0.56
N ILE A 76 -7.66 -0.34 -0.08
CA ILE A 76 -7.21 -0.04 1.29
C ILE A 76 -8.14 0.99 1.89
N GLY A 77 -8.86 0.63 2.97
CA GLY A 77 -9.64 1.52 3.79
C GLY A 77 -10.79 2.22 3.05
N ARG A 78 -11.47 1.56 2.12
CA ARG A 78 -12.55 2.15 1.32
C ARG A 78 -13.85 1.37 1.44
N LYS A 79 -14.97 2.10 1.38
CA LYS A 79 -16.33 1.53 1.32
C LYS A 79 -16.70 1.13 -0.11
N GLY A 80 -17.49 0.07 -0.26
CA GLY A 80 -17.99 -0.38 -1.55
C GLY A 80 -18.32 -1.87 -1.55
N ASN A 81 -19.15 -2.35 -2.48
CA ASN A 81 -19.50 -3.77 -2.59
C ASN A 81 -18.53 -4.61 -3.42
N TYR A 82 -17.68 -3.96 -4.22
CA TYR A 82 -16.57 -4.53 -4.99
C TYR A 82 -16.88 -5.72 -5.91
N LYS A 83 -18.15 -5.97 -6.25
CA LYS A 83 -18.56 -7.08 -7.12
C LYS A 83 -17.84 -7.08 -8.47
N GLU A 84 -17.76 -5.91 -9.12
CA GLU A 84 -17.05 -5.77 -10.40
C GLU A 84 -15.55 -6.01 -10.26
N LEU A 85 -14.94 -5.59 -9.15
CA LEU A 85 -13.53 -5.82 -8.85
C LEU A 85 -13.23 -7.32 -8.74
N PHE A 86 -14.06 -8.08 -8.02
CA PHE A 86 -13.89 -9.53 -7.92
C PHE A 86 -14.01 -10.22 -9.27
N LEU A 87 -14.94 -9.78 -10.13
CA LEU A 87 -15.04 -10.29 -11.50
C LEU A 87 -13.80 -9.97 -12.34
N GLN A 88 -13.20 -8.79 -12.18
CA GLN A 88 -11.96 -8.43 -12.85
C GLN A 88 -10.80 -9.30 -12.37
N ILE A 89 -10.67 -9.54 -11.08
CA ILE A 89 -9.63 -10.39 -10.48
C ILE A 89 -9.73 -11.83 -11.03
N ILE A 90 -10.95 -12.37 -11.14
CA ILE A 90 -11.19 -13.70 -11.78
C ILE A 90 -10.72 -13.69 -13.25
N LYS A 91 -11.05 -12.65 -14.02
CA LYS A 91 -10.62 -12.52 -15.43
C LYS A 91 -9.10 -12.43 -15.57
N MET A 92 -8.40 -11.88 -14.56
CA MET A 92 -6.93 -11.85 -14.50
C MET A 92 -6.33 -13.23 -14.16
N GLY A 93 -7.16 -14.22 -13.80
CA GLY A 93 -6.73 -15.59 -13.50
C GLY A 93 -6.44 -15.87 -12.03
N PHE A 94 -6.71 -14.93 -11.12
CA PHE A 94 -6.55 -15.16 -9.69
C PHE A 94 -7.78 -15.85 -9.10
N THR A 95 -7.54 -16.76 -8.15
CA THR A 95 -8.60 -17.59 -7.55
C THR A 95 -8.88 -17.27 -6.10
N GLN A 96 -7.98 -16.55 -5.42
CA GLN A 96 -8.06 -16.24 -4.01
C GLN A 96 -7.82 -14.75 -3.74
N VAL A 97 -8.52 -14.24 -2.74
CA VAL A 97 -8.35 -12.89 -2.20
C VAL A 97 -8.29 -12.95 -0.67
N ARG A 98 -7.65 -11.97 -0.08
CA ARG A 98 -7.78 -11.68 1.34
C ARG A 98 -8.69 -10.46 1.49
N VAL A 99 -9.79 -10.61 2.23
CA VAL A 99 -10.75 -9.54 2.54
C VAL A 99 -10.76 -9.37 4.05
N ASP A 100 -10.45 -8.16 4.51
CA ASP A 100 -10.45 -7.79 5.94
C ASP A 100 -9.64 -8.76 6.84
N GLY A 101 -8.57 -9.32 6.27
CA GLY A 101 -7.68 -10.26 6.96
C GLY A 101 -7.98 -11.74 6.67
N GLU A 102 -9.14 -12.09 6.13
CA GLU A 102 -9.52 -13.48 5.86
C GLU A 102 -9.26 -13.86 4.40
N ILE A 103 -8.57 -14.99 4.18
CA ILE A 103 -8.31 -15.52 2.83
C ILE A 103 -9.47 -16.41 2.40
N SER A 104 -10.06 -16.10 1.27
CA SER A 104 -11.19 -16.85 0.68
C SER A 104 -11.03 -17.05 -0.81
N ASN A 105 -11.70 -18.08 -1.34
CA ASN A 105 -11.78 -18.29 -2.79
C ASN A 105 -12.78 -17.30 -3.40
N ILE A 106 -12.43 -16.72 -4.53
CA ILE A 106 -13.30 -15.77 -5.23
C ILE A 106 -14.42 -16.56 -5.94
N SER A 107 -15.65 -16.10 -5.76
CA SER A 107 -16.80 -16.57 -6.54
C SER A 107 -17.35 -15.47 -7.45
N LYS A 108 -18.07 -15.85 -8.51
CA LYS A 108 -18.66 -14.90 -9.46
C LYS A 108 -19.68 -13.95 -8.84
N ASN A 109 -20.27 -14.37 -7.72
CA ASN A 109 -21.28 -13.59 -6.99
C ASN A 109 -20.74 -13.01 -5.68
N MET A 110 -19.42 -13.02 -5.50
CA MET A 110 -18.79 -12.47 -4.31
C MET A 110 -19.00 -10.96 -4.24
N GLU A 111 -19.48 -10.51 -3.11
CA GLU A 111 -19.66 -9.10 -2.77
C GLU A 111 -19.44 -8.91 -1.27
N VAL A 112 -19.12 -7.69 -0.87
CA VAL A 112 -18.92 -7.30 0.52
C VAL A 112 -19.90 -6.19 0.90
N ASP A 113 -20.05 -5.91 2.19
CA ASP A 113 -20.99 -4.88 2.65
C ASP A 113 -20.59 -3.49 2.12
N ARG A 114 -21.51 -2.86 1.40
CA ARG A 114 -21.31 -1.55 0.77
C ARG A 114 -20.98 -0.43 1.77
N TYR A 115 -21.43 -0.54 2.99
CA TYR A 115 -21.37 0.53 4.00
C TYR A 115 -20.17 0.40 4.92
N SER A 116 -19.55 -0.77 4.95
CA SER A 116 -18.35 -1.06 5.74
C SER A 116 -17.07 -0.65 5.01
N ILE A 117 -16.01 -0.41 5.76
CA ILE A 117 -14.67 -0.13 5.23
C ILE A 117 -13.98 -1.47 5.02
N HIS A 118 -13.40 -1.68 3.85
CA HIS A 118 -12.75 -2.94 3.50
C HIS A 118 -11.31 -2.73 3.06
N ASP A 119 -10.49 -3.73 3.36
CA ASP A 119 -9.16 -3.95 2.83
C ASP A 119 -9.19 -5.23 1.97
N ILE A 120 -8.89 -5.10 0.67
CA ILE A 120 -8.93 -6.22 -0.26
C ILE A 120 -7.56 -6.38 -0.90
N GLU A 121 -7.01 -7.59 -0.84
CA GLU A 121 -5.73 -7.96 -1.42
C GLU A 121 -5.87 -9.23 -2.27
N ILE A 122 -5.22 -9.22 -3.43
CA ILE A 122 -5.16 -10.39 -4.29
C ILE A 122 -4.08 -11.34 -3.76
N VAL A 123 -4.39 -12.62 -3.62
CA VAL A 123 -3.39 -13.66 -3.33
C VAL A 123 -2.68 -13.99 -4.65
N ILE A 124 -1.43 -13.53 -4.75
CA ILE A 124 -0.61 -13.73 -5.95
C ILE A 124 -0.03 -15.15 -5.96
N ASP A 125 0.52 -15.58 -4.83
CA ASP A 125 1.15 -16.89 -4.73
C ASP A 125 1.22 -17.38 -3.28
N LYS A 126 1.28 -18.71 -3.13
CA LYS A 126 1.58 -19.40 -1.87
C LYS A 126 2.81 -20.28 -2.10
N LEU A 127 3.90 -20.01 -1.42
CA LEU A 127 5.13 -20.76 -1.61
C LEU A 127 5.97 -20.88 -0.33
N LYS A 128 6.77 -21.94 -0.26
CA LYS A 128 7.82 -22.09 0.74
C LYS A 128 9.11 -21.47 0.22
N ILE A 129 9.76 -20.67 1.05
CA ILE A 129 11.02 -20.02 0.67
C ILE A 129 12.15 -21.02 0.86
N ASP A 130 12.62 -21.57 -0.23
CA ASP A 130 13.80 -22.44 -0.31
C ASP A 130 14.58 -22.19 -1.61
N LYS A 131 15.74 -22.83 -1.74
CA LYS A 131 16.60 -22.65 -2.91
C LYS A 131 15.95 -23.06 -4.23
N SER A 132 15.04 -24.01 -4.21
CA SER A 132 14.33 -24.49 -5.41
C SER A 132 13.28 -23.48 -5.91
N ASN A 133 12.71 -22.68 -5.01
CA ASN A 133 11.61 -21.75 -5.31
C ASN A 133 12.06 -20.31 -5.52
N TYR A 134 13.36 -20.01 -5.48
CA TYR A 134 13.85 -18.63 -5.57
C TYR A 134 13.44 -17.89 -6.85
N ASN A 135 13.43 -18.56 -8.01
CA ASN A 135 12.99 -17.95 -9.26
C ASN A 135 11.48 -17.66 -9.26
N ARG A 136 10.70 -18.58 -8.67
CA ARG A 136 9.25 -18.40 -8.48
C ARG A 136 8.97 -17.25 -7.53
N LEU A 137 9.68 -17.16 -6.41
CA LEU A 137 9.60 -16.04 -5.47
C LEU A 137 9.86 -14.69 -6.16
N GLU A 138 10.92 -14.62 -6.97
CA GLU A 138 11.24 -13.40 -7.71
C GLU A 138 10.12 -12.98 -8.66
N HIS A 139 9.56 -13.92 -9.40
CA HIS A 139 8.46 -13.67 -10.32
C HIS A 139 7.19 -13.22 -9.57
N SER A 140 6.83 -13.91 -8.49
CA SER A 140 5.64 -13.60 -7.70
C SER A 140 5.71 -12.24 -7.03
N ILE A 141 6.90 -11.81 -6.54
CA ILE A 141 7.08 -10.46 -6.00
C ILE A 141 6.93 -9.39 -7.10
N LYS A 142 7.49 -9.61 -8.29
CA LYS A 142 7.31 -8.69 -9.42
C LYS A 142 5.84 -8.56 -9.80
N LEU A 143 5.13 -9.68 -9.90
CA LEU A 143 3.71 -9.71 -10.20
C LEU A 143 2.87 -9.00 -9.13
N ALA A 144 3.22 -9.18 -7.85
CA ALA A 144 2.56 -8.50 -6.75
C ALA A 144 2.73 -6.97 -6.82
N LEU A 145 3.94 -6.50 -7.12
CA LEU A 145 4.22 -5.07 -7.31
C LEU A 145 3.51 -4.50 -8.54
N ASP A 146 3.41 -5.28 -9.62
CA ASP A 146 2.72 -4.85 -10.83
C ASP A 146 1.21 -4.72 -10.63
N ASN A 147 0.58 -5.61 -9.89
CA ASN A 147 -0.85 -5.52 -9.56
C ASN A 147 -1.13 -4.45 -8.48
N GLY A 148 -0.20 -4.27 -7.53
CA GLY A 148 -0.29 -3.24 -6.50
C GLY A 148 0.23 -1.85 -6.92
N LYS A 149 0.33 -1.54 -8.22
CA LYS A 149 0.89 -0.26 -8.73
C LYS A 149 0.30 0.98 -8.09
N GLN A 150 -0.99 1.00 -7.82
CA GLN A 150 -1.68 2.13 -7.20
C GLN A 150 -1.13 2.45 -5.80
N PHE A 151 -0.69 1.44 -5.06
CA PHE A 151 -0.18 1.57 -3.71
C PHE A 151 1.35 1.41 -3.63
N SER A 152 2.00 0.98 -4.74
CA SER A 152 3.44 0.69 -4.80
C SER A 152 3.92 -0.20 -3.65
N THR A 153 3.09 -1.15 -3.23
CA THR A 153 3.34 -2.03 -2.08
C THR A 153 2.82 -3.44 -2.35
N PHE A 154 3.33 -4.38 -1.61
CA PHE A 154 2.78 -5.73 -1.48
C PHE A 154 2.88 -6.18 -0.01
N SER A 155 2.08 -7.16 0.36
CA SER A 155 2.06 -7.71 1.70
C SER A 155 2.57 -9.15 1.68
N LEU A 156 3.20 -9.57 2.78
CA LEU A 156 3.58 -10.96 3.01
C LEU A 156 2.84 -11.47 4.24
N CYS A 157 2.20 -12.61 4.12
CA CYS A 157 1.57 -13.29 5.23
C CYS A 157 2.33 -14.59 5.50
N LEU A 158 2.80 -14.78 6.74
CA LEU A 158 3.40 -16.04 7.17
C LEU A 158 2.30 -17.08 7.39
N ILE A 159 2.59 -18.30 7.01
CA ILE A 159 1.75 -19.46 7.32
C ILE A 159 2.48 -20.21 8.42
N ASP A 160 2.04 -20.03 9.67
CA ASP A 160 2.48 -20.90 10.77
C ASP A 160 1.56 -22.11 10.84
N ASP A 161 2.14 -23.28 11.14
CA ASP A 161 1.44 -24.58 11.12
C ASP A 161 0.34 -24.69 12.19
N ASP A 162 0.30 -23.82 13.22
CA ASP A 162 -0.65 -23.89 14.33
C ASP A 162 -1.69 -22.75 14.40
N ASP A 163 -1.40 -21.59 13.81
CA ASP A 163 -2.36 -20.48 13.71
C ASP A 163 -1.98 -19.62 12.51
N SER A 164 -2.94 -19.38 11.62
CA SER A 164 -2.77 -18.51 10.44
C SER A 164 -2.69 -17.03 10.82
N GLU A 165 -1.82 -16.67 11.76
CA GLU A 165 -1.50 -15.27 12.04
C GLU A 165 -0.76 -14.68 10.84
N CYS A 166 -1.49 -13.90 10.07
CA CYS A 166 -0.91 -13.06 9.03
C CYS A 166 -0.09 -11.94 9.68
N ILE A 167 1.22 -12.10 9.74
CA ILE A 167 2.13 -11.01 10.08
C ILE A 167 2.31 -10.18 8.82
N ASP A 168 1.57 -9.07 8.73
CA ASP A 168 1.67 -8.15 7.61
C ASP A 168 3.04 -7.47 7.58
N VAL A 169 3.88 -7.91 6.66
CA VAL A 169 5.13 -7.22 6.32
C VAL A 169 4.88 -6.37 5.09
N LYS A 170 4.51 -5.11 5.29
CA LYS A 170 4.35 -4.16 4.19
C LYS A 170 5.72 -3.73 3.68
N ALA A 171 6.08 -4.14 2.48
CA ALA A 171 7.24 -3.64 1.77
C ALA A 171 6.77 -2.56 0.79
N VAL A 172 7.14 -1.31 1.03
CA VAL A 172 6.80 -0.18 0.16
C VAL A 172 7.91 0.00 -0.86
N SER A 173 7.58 -0.16 -2.14
CA SER A 173 8.48 0.16 -3.25
C SER A 173 8.11 1.52 -3.82
N TYR A 174 8.88 2.57 -3.51
CA TYR A 174 8.73 3.89 -4.11
C TYR A 174 9.37 3.93 -5.50
N THR A 175 8.82 3.19 -6.47
CA THR A 175 9.33 3.23 -7.84
C THR A 175 8.74 4.36 -8.70
N HIS A 176 7.70 5.05 -8.24
CA HIS A 176 7.00 6.10 -8.99
C HIS A 176 6.67 7.33 -8.13
N LEU A 177 7.71 8.12 -7.81
CA LEU A 177 7.56 9.56 -7.63
C LEU A 177 8.16 10.23 -8.87
N ARG A 178 7.33 10.39 -9.89
CA ARG A 178 7.51 11.42 -10.92
C ARG A 178 6.74 12.64 -10.52
#